data_57653384f9535ce964c75e145eaf7cc1
#
_entry.id   57653384f9535ce964c75e145eaf7cc1
#
_cell.length_a   1.000
_cell.length_b   1.000
_cell.length_c   1.000
_cell.angle_alpha   90.00
_cell.angle_beta   90.00
_cell.angle_gamma   90.00
#
_symmetry.space_group_name_H-M   'P 1'
#
loop_
_entity.id
_entity.type
_entity.pdbx_description
1 polymer ?
#
loop_
_entity_poly.entity_id
_entity_poly.type
_entity_poly.pdbx_seq_one_letter_code
_entity_poly.pdbx_strand_id
1 'polypeptide(L)'
;MANMLAAIISLFALATITMQPISLSAQTQQQSQLSAQQESQQLQQPLTTSPSCGQLVTQNVVLTSNLNCAESDGLIVGANDIVIDLNGHTISGPDVNSQEKTSSKAGIMVPNMNNILIQDGTIEGFQAGVFMTGSQNVEVKGVVAKNNQMGLFSTGATIVNTHLSILMNNQIGIAAHSTQQLTLENNIIFQNIVAGITLVNSDNGIVSLNSITESGNGLYIDSQSGNYNVNFNNVLLNTIDINNANGLPVNSNGNTYDQNNCMASNPSGMCIGK
;
A
#
# COMPACT_ATOMS: atom_id res chain seq x y z
N MET A 1 -48.33 3.76 -60.25
CA MET A 1 -47.12 4.25 -60.91
C MET A 1 -45.97 3.64 -60.10
N ALA A 2 -45.57 2.50 -60.48
CA ALA A 2 -44.40 2.12 -61.28
C ALA A 2 -43.14 2.24 -60.49
N ASN A 3 -42.71 1.07 -59.96
CA ASN A 3 -41.39 0.43 -60.07
C ASN A 3 -40.15 1.24 -59.83
N MET A 4 -39.40 0.77 -58.83
CA MET A 4 -37.97 0.47 -59.02
C MET A 4 -37.50 -0.51 -57.95
N LEU A 5 -37.63 -1.81 -58.27
CA LEU A 5 -36.82 -2.86 -57.59
C LEU A 5 -35.51 -2.88 -58.35
N ALA A 6 -34.40 -2.50 -57.66
CA ALA A 6 -33.08 -2.70 -58.18
C ALA A 6 -32.38 -3.78 -57.31
N ALA A 7 -32.10 -4.86 -58.01
CA ALA A 7 -31.42 -6.04 -57.49
C ALA A 7 -30.00 -5.72 -57.01
N ILE A 8 -29.68 -6.05 -55.74
CA ILE A 8 -28.29 -6.19 -55.27
C ILE A 8 -27.95 -7.67 -55.30
N ILE A 9 -27.30 -8.09 -56.36
CA ILE A 9 -26.64 -9.38 -56.42
C ILE A 9 -25.32 -9.22 -55.67
N SER A 10 -25.26 -9.65 -54.43
CA SER A 10 -24.01 -9.76 -53.71
C SER A 10 -23.28 -11.04 -54.14
N LEU A 11 -22.14 -10.85 -54.74
CA LEU A 11 -21.16 -11.88 -55.08
C LEU A 11 -20.66 -12.54 -53.79
N PHE A 12 -21.15 -13.70 -53.44
CA PHE A 12 -20.51 -14.58 -52.48
C PHE A 12 -19.30 -15.23 -53.16
N ALA A 13 -18.12 -14.65 -52.96
CA ALA A 13 -16.86 -15.35 -53.21
C ALA A 13 -16.74 -16.51 -52.21
N LEU A 14 -16.97 -17.73 -52.64
CA LEU A 14 -16.63 -18.92 -51.87
C LEU A 14 -15.11 -18.99 -51.74
N ALA A 15 -14.58 -18.49 -50.65
CA ALA A 15 -13.19 -18.76 -50.30
C ALA A 15 -13.14 -20.22 -49.83
N THR A 16 -12.63 -21.08 -50.68
CA THR A 16 -12.24 -22.44 -50.30
C THR A 16 -11.08 -22.36 -49.33
N ILE A 17 -11.39 -22.44 -48.04
CA ILE A 17 -10.36 -22.60 -46.99
C ILE A 17 -9.78 -24.00 -47.16
N THR A 18 -8.64 -24.13 -47.81
CA THR A 18 -7.85 -25.34 -47.81
C THR A 18 -7.27 -25.54 -46.42
N MET A 19 -7.90 -26.38 -45.61
CA MET A 19 -7.30 -26.80 -44.35
C MET A 19 -6.07 -27.65 -44.66
N GLN A 20 -4.89 -27.05 -44.45
CA GLN A 20 -3.65 -27.83 -44.45
C GLN A 20 -3.59 -28.68 -43.17
N PRO A 21 -3.19 -29.96 -43.25
CA PRO A 21 -3.06 -30.76 -42.08
C PRO A 21 -1.95 -30.20 -41.19
N ILE A 22 -2.34 -29.74 -40.01
CA ILE A 22 -1.40 -29.28 -38.97
C ILE A 22 -0.62 -30.51 -38.52
N SER A 23 0.71 -30.44 -38.54
CA SER A 23 1.55 -31.58 -38.12
C SER A 23 1.32 -31.94 -36.65
N LEU A 24 1.42 -33.20 -36.29
CA LEU A 24 1.23 -33.67 -34.93
C LEU A 24 2.08 -32.94 -33.91
N SER A 25 3.27 -32.50 -34.30
CA SER A 25 4.16 -31.68 -33.48
C SER A 25 3.61 -30.25 -33.20
N ALA A 26 2.93 -29.64 -34.17
CA ALA A 26 2.31 -28.33 -33.98
C ALA A 26 1.08 -28.41 -33.06
N GLN A 27 0.31 -29.49 -33.14
CA GLN A 27 -0.82 -29.74 -32.23
C GLN A 27 -0.36 -29.96 -30.79
N THR A 28 0.74 -30.69 -30.58
CA THR A 28 1.31 -30.90 -29.25
C THR A 28 1.86 -29.61 -28.63
N GLN A 29 2.50 -28.75 -29.44
CA GLN A 29 2.97 -27.44 -28.98
C GLN A 29 1.83 -26.49 -28.65
N GLN A 30 0.76 -26.50 -29.44
CA GLN A 30 -0.42 -25.67 -29.19
C GLN A 30 -1.15 -26.12 -27.92
N GLN A 31 -1.23 -27.42 -27.69
CA GLN A 31 -1.86 -27.97 -26.48
C GLN A 31 -1.03 -27.70 -25.22
N SER A 32 0.30 -27.73 -25.30
CA SER A 32 1.18 -27.37 -24.17
C SER A 32 1.13 -25.85 -23.86
N GLN A 33 0.98 -24.99 -24.88
CA GLN A 33 0.79 -23.56 -24.67
C GLN A 33 -0.58 -23.23 -24.08
N LEU A 34 -1.65 -23.92 -24.51
CA LEU A 34 -2.98 -23.76 -23.91
C LEU A 34 -3.00 -24.22 -22.45
N SER A 35 -2.37 -25.34 -22.13
CA SER A 35 -2.28 -25.82 -20.73
C SER A 35 -1.47 -24.87 -19.84
N ALA A 36 -0.36 -24.32 -20.33
CA ALA A 36 0.44 -23.34 -19.61
C ALA A 36 -0.32 -22.01 -19.41
N GLN A 37 -1.12 -21.58 -20.37
CA GLN A 37 -1.99 -20.40 -20.23
C GLN A 37 -3.16 -20.64 -19.27
N GLN A 38 -3.74 -21.85 -19.25
CA GLN A 38 -4.77 -22.21 -18.28
C GLN A 38 -4.21 -22.31 -16.86
N GLU A 39 -3.00 -22.87 -16.70
CA GLU A 39 -2.33 -22.97 -15.41
C GLU A 39 -1.95 -21.58 -14.86
N SER A 40 -1.48 -20.65 -15.72
CA SER A 40 -1.20 -19.26 -15.33
C SER A 40 -2.46 -18.48 -14.99
N GLN A 41 -3.60 -18.75 -15.63
CA GLN A 41 -4.88 -18.12 -15.29
C GLN A 41 -5.49 -18.68 -13.99
N GLN A 42 -5.26 -19.95 -13.66
CA GLN A 42 -5.67 -20.54 -12.38
C GLN A 42 -4.91 -19.95 -11.19
N LEU A 43 -3.62 -19.60 -11.37
CA LEU A 43 -2.79 -18.96 -10.35
C LEU A 43 -3.19 -17.51 -10.07
N GLN A 44 -3.97 -16.88 -10.94
CA GLN A 44 -4.45 -15.49 -10.78
C GLN A 44 -5.88 -15.41 -10.22
N GLN A 45 -6.56 -16.52 -10.01
CA GLN A 45 -7.88 -16.47 -9.38
C GLN A 45 -7.74 -16.22 -7.87
N PRO A 46 -8.47 -15.24 -7.32
CA PRO A 46 -8.42 -14.98 -5.88
C PRO A 46 -8.93 -16.18 -5.09
N LEU A 47 -8.41 -16.36 -3.89
CA LEU A 47 -8.89 -17.38 -2.95
C LEU A 47 -10.38 -17.12 -2.69
N THR A 48 -11.22 -18.10 -2.98
CA THR A 48 -12.68 -17.99 -2.83
C THR A 48 -13.17 -18.29 -1.40
N THR A 49 -12.26 -18.70 -0.51
CA THR A 49 -12.51 -18.89 0.92
C THR A 49 -11.73 -17.89 1.71
N SER A 50 -12.33 -17.30 2.76
CA SER A 50 -11.57 -16.42 3.66
C SER A 50 -10.36 -17.16 4.23
N PRO A 51 -9.17 -16.54 4.19
CA PRO A 51 -7.99 -17.11 4.82
C PRO A 51 -8.17 -17.18 6.34
N SER A 52 -7.38 -18.00 7.01
CA SER A 52 -7.28 -18.04 8.46
C SER A 52 -6.15 -17.15 8.97
N CYS A 53 -6.22 -16.75 10.24
CA CYS A 53 -5.15 -16.01 10.90
C CYS A 53 -3.82 -16.76 10.85
N GLY A 54 -2.72 -16.04 10.59
CA GLY A 54 -1.38 -16.59 10.43
C GLY A 54 -1.15 -17.33 9.11
N GLN A 55 -2.12 -17.32 8.21
CA GLN A 55 -1.99 -18.02 6.94
C GLN A 55 -0.94 -17.39 6.03
N LEU A 56 -0.09 -18.22 5.45
CA LEU A 56 0.81 -17.82 4.36
C LEU A 56 0.02 -17.69 3.06
N VAL A 57 -0.01 -16.47 2.51
CA VAL A 57 -0.74 -16.10 1.30
C VAL A 57 0.21 -16.19 0.10
N THR A 58 -0.05 -17.12 -0.81
CA THR A 58 0.76 -17.35 -2.02
C THR A 58 0.01 -17.06 -3.33
N GLN A 59 -1.20 -16.54 -3.22
CA GLN A 59 -2.05 -16.12 -4.34
C GLN A 59 -2.93 -14.94 -3.90
N ASN A 60 -3.57 -14.25 -4.82
CA ASN A 60 -4.47 -13.15 -4.51
C ASN A 60 -5.56 -13.57 -3.52
N VAL A 61 -5.88 -12.66 -2.61
CA VAL A 61 -6.91 -12.86 -1.58
C VAL A 61 -7.92 -11.74 -1.67
N VAL A 62 -9.19 -12.09 -1.63
CA VAL A 62 -10.30 -11.18 -1.35
C VAL A 62 -10.98 -11.68 -0.08
N LEU A 63 -11.00 -10.87 0.98
CA LEU A 63 -11.68 -11.26 2.22
C LEU A 63 -13.19 -11.33 1.99
N THR A 64 -13.82 -12.34 2.55
CA THR A 64 -15.28 -12.53 2.53
C THR A 64 -15.90 -12.40 3.91
N SER A 65 -15.08 -12.24 4.95
CA SER A 65 -15.49 -12.02 6.35
C SER A 65 -14.34 -11.39 7.14
N ASN A 66 -14.67 -10.82 8.29
CA ASN A 66 -13.67 -10.33 9.24
C ASN A 66 -12.80 -11.47 9.77
N LEU A 67 -11.53 -11.17 10.06
CA LEU A 67 -10.60 -12.06 10.74
C LEU A 67 -10.33 -11.55 12.16
N ASN A 68 -10.50 -12.42 13.15
CA ASN A 68 -10.14 -12.11 14.54
C ASN A 68 -8.91 -12.93 14.93
N CYS A 69 -7.76 -12.26 15.03
CA CYS A 69 -6.42 -12.86 15.14
C CYS A 69 -5.77 -12.56 16.49
N ALA A 70 -6.49 -12.87 17.60
CA ALA A 70 -6.02 -12.56 18.95
C ALA A 70 -4.67 -13.23 19.33
N GLU A 71 -4.29 -14.35 18.71
CA GLU A 71 -3.12 -15.15 19.10
C GLU A 71 -2.03 -15.22 18.01
N SER A 72 -2.27 -14.65 16.82
CA SER A 72 -1.36 -14.77 15.68
C SER A 72 -1.29 -13.48 14.87
N ASP A 73 -0.41 -13.44 13.89
CA ASP A 73 -0.49 -12.46 12.81
C ASP A 73 -1.84 -12.63 12.06
N GLY A 74 -2.27 -11.59 11.38
CA GLY A 74 -3.40 -11.69 10.47
C GLY A 74 -3.04 -12.54 9.26
N LEU A 75 -2.39 -11.95 8.26
CA LEU A 75 -1.94 -12.62 7.05
C LEU A 75 -0.44 -12.46 6.87
N ILE A 76 0.21 -13.45 6.28
CA ILE A 76 1.63 -13.41 5.94
C ILE A 76 1.77 -13.58 4.43
N VAL A 77 2.33 -12.59 3.75
CA VAL A 77 2.58 -12.67 2.30
C VAL A 77 3.74 -13.63 2.04
N GLY A 78 3.50 -14.64 1.22
CA GLY A 78 4.44 -15.72 0.93
C GLY A 78 4.84 -15.85 -0.53
N ALA A 79 4.39 -14.93 -1.41
CA ALA A 79 4.78 -14.87 -2.80
C ALA A 79 4.81 -13.42 -3.30
N ASN A 80 5.49 -13.18 -4.42
CA ASN A 80 5.45 -11.91 -5.13
C ASN A 80 4.15 -11.77 -5.94
N ASP A 81 3.89 -10.57 -6.41
CA ASP A 81 2.77 -10.24 -7.31
C ASP A 81 1.39 -10.56 -6.68
N ILE A 82 1.24 -10.31 -5.37
CA ILE A 82 0.05 -10.62 -4.58
C ILE A 82 -0.81 -9.37 -4.36
N VAL A 83 -2.10 -9.53 -4.54
CA VAL A 83 -3.13 -8.57 -4.11
C VAL A 83 -3.85 -9.13 -2.89
N ILE A 84 -3.86 -8.36 -1.81
CA ILE A 84 -4.68 -8.60 -0.62
C ILE A 84 -5.76 -7.53 -0.59
N ASP A 85 -6.96 -7.88 -0.98
CA ASP A 85 -8.14 -7.03 -0.94
C ASP A 85 -8.95 -7.38 0.32
N LEU A 86 -8.97 -6.44 1.25
CA LEU A 86 -9.75 -6.60 2.48
C LEU A 86 -11.25 -6.46 2.24
N ASN A 87 -11.66 -5.95 1.06
CA ASN A 87 -13.05 -5.88 0.61
C ASN A 87 -14.02 -5.31 1.68
N GLY A 88 -13.58 -4.28 2.39
CA GLY A 88 -14.32 -3.64 3.48
C GLY A 88 -14.30 -4.40 4.81
N HIS A 89 -13.68 -5.57 4.88
CA HIS A 89 -13.57 -6.36 6.10
C HIS A 89 -12.46 -5.89 7.03
N THR A 90 -12.51 -6.37 8.26
CA THR A 90 -11.55 -6.04 9.32
C THR A 90 -10.68 -7.24 9.67
N ILE A 91 -9.37 -6.99 9.82
CA ILE A 91 -8.43 -7.89 10.48
C ILE A 91 -8.16 -7.27 11.87
N SER A 92 -8.57 -7.95 12.94
CA SER A 92 -8.35 -7.49 14.31
C SER A 92 -7.39 -8.40 15.07
N GLY A 93 -6.47 -7.75 15.76
CA GLY A 93 -5.40 -8.38 16.53
C GLY A 93 -5.71 -8.52 18.01
N PRO A 94 -4.69 -8.80 18.85
CA PRO A 94 -4.82 -9.05 20.28
C PRO A 94 -5.12 -7.82 21.16
N ASP A 95 -5.34 -6.65 20.58
CA ASP A 95 -5.46 -5.35 21.26
C ASP A 95 -4.22 -4.96 22.06
N VAL A 96 -3.21 -4.48 21.35
CA VAL A 96 -1.91 -4.07 21.92
C VAL A 96 -1.96 -2.86 22.87
N ASN A 97 -3.08 -2.16 22.93
CA ASN A 97 -3.27 -1.05 23.88
C ASN A 97 -3.66 -1.51 25.28
N SER A 98 -4.02 -2.80 25.47
CA SER A 98 -4.16 -3.39 26.79
C SER A 98 -2.77 -3.56 27.43
N GLN A 99 -2.58 -3.01 28.63
CA GLN A 99 -1.26 -2.88 29.33
C GLN A 99 -0.51 -4.18 29.57
N GLU A 100 -1.00 -5.33 29.15
CA GLU A 100 -0.42 -6.64 29.48
C GLU A 100 0.19 -7.39 28.28
N LYS A 101 0.11 -6.88 27.03
CA LYS A 101 0.60 -7.64 25.87
C LYS A 101 1.62 -6.86 25.03
N THR A 102 2.87 -7.18 25.17
CA THR A 102 3.90 -6.92 24.15
C THR A 102 3.70 -7.94 23.01
N SER A 103 2.67 -7.75 22.20
CA SER A 103 2.48 -8.59 21.02
C SER A 103 3.41 -8.10 19.90
N SER A 104 4.21 -9.00 19.34
CA SER A 104 5.02 -8.71 18.14
C SER A 104 4.26 -9.05 16.84
N LYS A 105 2.93 -9.01 16.86
CA LYS A 105 2.07 -9.44 15.76
C LYS A 105 1.77 -8.31 14.80
N ALA A 106 1.66 -8.67 13.52
CA ALA A 106 1.25 -7.79 12.44
C ALA A 106 -0.12 -8.19 11.87
N GLY A 107 -0.91 -7.20 11.46
CA GLY A 107 -2.16 -7.47 10.75
C GLY A 107 -1.89 -8.11 9.39
N ILE A 108 -0.97 -7.50 8.62
CA ILE A 108 -0.43 -8.09 7.38
C ILE A 108 1.10 -7.96 7.44
N MET A 109 1.79 -9.09 7.32
CA MET A 109 3.25 -9.14 7.25
C MET A 109 3.70 -9.34 5.80
N VAL A 110 4.63 -8.50 5.33
CA VAL A 110 5.21 -8.55 3.98
C VAL A 110 6.72 -8.70 4.09
N PRO A 111 7.25 -9.94 4.20
CA PRO A 111 8.67 -10.20 4.40
C PRO A 111 9.40 -10.47 3.07
N ASN A 112 10.29 -9.58 2.64
CA ASN A 112 11.14 -9.74 1.45
C ASN A 112 10.36 -10.07 0.15
N MET A 113 9.17 -9.49 -0.02
CA MET A 113 8.30 -9.70 -1.17
C MET A 113 8.28 -8.50 -2.11
N ASN A 114 7.97 -8.75 -3.37
CA ASN A 114 7.91 -7.72 -4.41
C ASN A 114 6.51 -7.64 -5.03
N ASN A 115 6.12 -6.42 -5.46
CA ASN A 115 4.87 -6.16 -6.15
C ASN A 115 3.64 -6.59 -5.33
N ILE A 116 3.46 -6.02 -4.17
CA ILE A 116 2.35 -6.34 -3.26
C ILE A 116 1.38 -5.17 -3.22
N LEU A 117 0.10 -5.43 -3.41
CA LEU A 117 -0.98 -4.48 -3.19
C LEU A 117 -1.83 -4.92 -2.01
N ILE A 118 -2.03 -4.03 -1.05
CA ILE A 118 -2.93 -4.22 0.11
C ILE A 118 -3.97 -3.11 0.04
N GLN A 119 -5.26 -3.48 -0.01
CA GLN A 119 -6.30 -2.47 -0.23
C GLN A 119 -7.61 -2.71 0.54
N ASP A 120 -8.35 -1.60 0.70
CA ASP A 120 -9.79 -1.50 0.94
C ASP A 120 -10.33 -2.26 2.16
N GLY A 121 -9.91 -1.87 3.37
CA GLY A 121 -10.47 -2.41 4.61
C GLY A 121 -9.80 -1.90 5.88
N THR A 122 -10.02 -2.58 6.99
CA THR A 122 -9.55 -2.14 8.31
C THR A 122 -8.58 -3.13 8.92
N ILE A 123 -7.52 -2.59 9.56
CA ILE A 123 -6.54 -3.39 10.33
C ILE A 123 -6.36 -2.72 11.70
N GLU A 124 -6.60 -3.46 12.77
CA GLU A 124 -6.59 -2.90 14.12
C GLU A 124 -6.04 -3.86 15.18
N GLY A 125 -5.52 -3.28 16.28
CA GLY A 125 -5.15 -4.04 17.48
C GLY A 125 -3.82 -4.79 17.40
N PHE A 126 -2.90 -4.44 16.45
CA PHE A 126 -1.61 -5.08 16.25
C PHE A 126 -0.43 -4.17 16.67
N GLN A 127 0.77 -4.75 16.81
CA GLN A 127 1.99 -3.96 16.90
C GLN A 127 2.20 -3.15 15.61
N ALA A 128 1.97 -3.76 14.45
CA ALA A 128 1.92 -3.06 13.18
C ALA A 128 0.68 -3.51 12.41
N GLY A 129 -0.12 -2.56 11.93
CA GLY A 129 -1.23 -2.90 11.04
C GLY A 129 -0.72 -3.59 9.79
N VAL A 130 0.18 -2.94 9.04
CA VAL A 130 0.96 -3.56 7.97
C VAL A 130 2.44 -3.45 8.31
N PHE A 131 3.15 -4.57 8.27
CA PHE A 131 4.58 -4.64 8.49
C PHE A 131 5.30 -5.10 7.23
N MET A 132 6.11 -4.20 6.65
CA MET A 132 6.91 -4.44 5.45
C MET A 132 8.38 -4.50 5.84
N THR A 133 9.05 -5.61 5.57
CA THR A 133 10.48 -5.76 5.86
C THR A 133 11.25 -6.29 4.66
N GLY A 134 12.29 -5.56 4.21
CA GLY A 134 13.11 -5.94 3.06
C GLY A 134 12.35 -6.06 1.74
N SER A 135 11.13 -5.54 1.67
CA SER A 135 10.23 -5.69 0.52
C SER A 135 10.42 -4.58 -0.50
N GLN A 136 10.01 -4.84 -1.74
CA GLN A 136 10.11 -3.89 -2.83
C GLN A 136 8.77 -3.72 -3.54
N ASN A 137 8.46 -2.47 -3.91
CA ASN A 137 7.22 -2.12 -4.61
C ASN A 137 5.97 -2.62 -3.88
N VAL A 138 5.75 -2.07 -2.69
CA VAL A 138 4.56 -2.35 -1.88
C VAL A 138 3.64 -1.14 -1.93
N GLU A 139 2.40 -1.36 -2.30
CA GLU A 139 1.35 -0.36 -2.32
C GLU A 139 0.31 -0.66 -1.24
N VAL A 140 -0.03 0.35 -0.44
CA VAL A 140 -1.12 0.32 0.55
C VAL A 140 -2.12 1.40 0.19
N LYS A 141 -3.34 0.99 -0.14
CA LYS A 141 -4.36 1.88 -0.69
C LYS A 141 -5.71 1.70 0.01
N GLY A 142 -6.35 2.80 0.40
CA GLY A 142 -7.72 2.74 0.96
C GLY A 142 -7.82 1.93 2.26
N VAL A 143 -6.72 1.79 3.01
CA VAL A 143 -6.67 1.02 4.25
C VAL A 143 -6.92 1.93 5.45
N VAL A 144 -7.75 1.50 6.38
CA VAL A 144 -7.91 2.10 7.70
C VAL A 144 -7.06 1.33 8.69
N ALA A 145 -5.91 1.89 9.11
CA ALA A 145 -5.07 1.30 10.15
C ALA A 145 -5.25 2.07 11.45
N LYS A 146 -5.88 1.45 12.44
CA LYS A 146 -6.22 2.11 13.70
C LYS A 146 -5.96 1.26 14.93
N ASN A 147 -5.75 1.93 16.08
CA ASN A 147 -5.54 1.26 17.35
C ASN A 147 -4.36 0.26 17.35
N ASN A 148 -3.34 0.52 16.51
CA ASN A 148 -2.10 -0.26 16.48
C ASN A 148 -0.99 0.50 17.22
N GLN A 149 0.14 -0.15 17.51
CA GLN A 149 1.32 0.63 17.90
C GLN A 149 1.85 1.43 16.70
N MET A 150 1.97 0.79 15.54
CA MET A 150 2.26 1.45 14.28
C MET A 150 1.15 1.11 13.28
N GLY A 151 0.52 2.11 12.68
CA GLY A 151 -0.46 1.86 11.62
C GLY A 151 0.17 1.11 10.46
N LEU A 152 1.20 1.69 9.86
CA LEU A 152 2.07 1.07 8.86
C LEU A 152 3.52 1.15 9.35
N PHE A 153 4.25 0.09 9.20
CA PHE A 153 5.68 0.03 9.50
C PHE A 153 6.47 -0.58 8.35
N SER A 154 7.44 0.17 7.80
CA SER A 154 8.37 -0.32 6.79
C SER A 154 9.80 -0.28 7.32
N THR A 155 10.58 -1.34 7.09
CA THR A 155 11.99 -1.38 7.44
C THR A 155 12.81 -2.08 6.35
N GLY A 156 13.87 -1.40 5.88
CA GLY A 156 14.71 -1.92 4.81
C GLY A 156 13.97 -2.13 3.48
N ALA A 157 12.82 -1.50 3.31
CA ALA A 157 12.00 -1.62 2.11
C ALA A 157 12.40 -0.57 1.05
N THR A 158 12.03 -0.84 -0.21
CA THR A 158 12.27 0.06 -1.32
C THR A 158 10.99 0.22 -2.15
N ILE A 159 10.67 1.44 -2.58
CA ILE A 159 9.43 1.77 -3.30
C ILE A 159 8.19 1.35 -2.49
N VAL A 160 7.88 2.15 -1.49
CA VAL A 160 6.66 1.97 -0.68
C VAL A 160 5.72 3.13 -0.97
N ASN A 161 4.52 2.81 -1.43
CA ASN A 161 3.49 3.79 -1.75
C ASN A 161 2.31 3.61 -0.80
N THR A 162 1.89 4.69 -0.14
CA THR A 162 0.69 4.68 0.70
C THR A 162 -0.20 5.85 0.30
N HIS A 163 -1.42 5.55 -0.08
CA HIS A 163 -2.34 6.61 -0.50
C HIS A 163 -3.81 6.28 -0.19
N LEU A 164 -4.62 7.35 -0.10
CA LEU A 164 -6.05 7.27 0.18
C LEU A 164 -6.38 6.47 1.46
N SER A 165 -5.43 6.40 2.39
CA SER A 165 -5.52 5.59 3.61
C SER A 165 -5.78 6.47 4.83
N ILE A 166 -6.35 5.87 5.88
CA ILE A 166 -6.64 6.53 7.16
C ILE A 166 -5.82 5.86 8.26
N LEU A 167 -4.94 6.63 8.91
CA LEU A 167 -4.07 6.14 9.98
C LEU A 167 -4.43 6.89 11.28
N MET A 168 -5.12 6.24 12.20
CA MET A 168 -5.67 6.94 13.36
C MET A 168 -5.54 6.16 14.67
N ASN A 169 -5.43 6.90 15.78
CA ASN A 169 -5.38 6.30 17.12
C ASN A 169 -4.27 5.26 17.28
N ASN A 170 -3.15 5.39 16.55
CA ASN A 170 -1.97 4.56 16.73
C ASN A 170 -0.97 5.29 17.67
N GLN A 171 0.10 4.64 18.10
CA GLN A 171 1.22 5.40 18.67
C GLN A 171 1.94 6.19 17.56
N ILE A 172 2.19 5.54 16.40
CA ILE A 172 2.70 6.18 15.20
C ILE A 172 1.80 5.78 14.01
N GLY A 173 1.36 6.75 13.23
CA GLY A 173 0.54 6.47 12.03
C GLY A 173 1.33 5.68 11.00
N ILE A 174 2.42 6.26 10.48
CA ILE A 174 3.34 5.65 9.51
C ILE A 174 4.77 5.76 10.07
N ALA A 175 5.45 4.63 10.18
CA ALA A 175 6.86 4.56 10.55
C ALA A 175 7.66 3.97 9.38
N ALA A 176 8.62 4.72 8.86
CA ALA A 176 9.57 4.26 7.85
C ALA A 176 10.99 4.26 8.45
N HIS A 177 11.63 3.11 8.43
CA HIS A 177 12.98 2.94 8.94
C HIS A 177 13.86 2.29 7.87
N SER A 178 14.95 2.95 7.50
CA SER A 178 15.84 2.48 6.41
C SER A 178 15.08 2.17 5.12
N THR A 179 14.05 2.96 4.83
CA THR A 179 13.18 2.79 3.67
C THR A 179 13.58 3.78 2.58
N GLN A 180 13.63 3.31 1.35
CA GLN A 180 14.00 4.12 0.19
C GLN A 180 12.80 4.34 -0.74
N GLN A 181 12.73 5.50 -1.38
CA GLN A 181 11.68 5.83 -2.36
C GLN A 181 10.25 5.67 -1.78
N LEU A 182 10.01 6.36 -0.68
CA LEU A 182 8.70 6.36 -0.02
C LEU A 182 7.79 7.43 -0.65
N THR A 183 6.57 7.05 -1.01
CA THR A 183 5.53 7.98 -1.46
C THR A 183 4.33 7.92 -0.54
N LEU A 184 4.00 9.02 0.10
CA LEU A 184 2.84 9.17 1.00
C LEU A 184 1.96 10.28 0.47
N GLU A 185 0.82 9.92 -0.13
CA GLU A 185 -0.03 10.88 -0.81
C GLU A 185 -1.52 10.71 -0.47
N ASN A 186 -2.21 11.85 -0.30
CA ASN A 186 -3.66 11.85 -0.09
C ASN A 186 -4.13 10.99 1.10
N ASN A 187 -3.36 10.91 2.18
CA ASN A 187 -3.73 10.18 3.38
C ASN A 187 -4.34 11.11 4.44
N ILE A 188 -5.18 10.55 5.29
CA ILE A 188 -5.72 11.19 6.48
C ILE A 188 -5.07 10.53 7.70
N ILE A 189 -4.27 11.29 8.44
CA ILE A 189 -3.45 10.78 9.54
C ILE A 189 -3.75 11.63 10.77
N PHE A 190 -4.37 11.04 11.79
CA PHE A 190 -4.78 11.83 12.94
C PHE A 190 -4.84 11.07 14.25
N GLN A 191 -4.71 11.80 15.35
CA GLN A 191 -4.78 11.26 16.72
C GLN A 191 -3.76 10.14 16.96
N ASN A 192 -2.55 10.28 16.38
CA ASN A 192 -1.46 9.36 16.65
C ASN A 192 -0.58 9.93 17.77
N ILE A 193 -0.37 9.18 18.84
CA ILE A 193 0.14 9.69 20.12
C ILE A 193 1.54 10.31 19.96
N VAL A 194 2.45 9.63 19.29
CA VAL A 194 3.85 10.03 19.16
C VAL A 194 4.07 10.85 17.89
N ALA A 195 3.61 10.32 16.75
CA ALA A 195 3.74 11.00 15.46
C ALA A 195 2.71 10.52 14.44
N GLY A 196 2.29 11.40 13.54
CA GLY A 196 1.56 11.02 12.34
C GLY A 196 2.45 10.23 11.40
N ILE A 197 3.60 10.79 11.01
CA ILE A 197 4.61 10.17 10.15
C ILE A 197 5.99 10.29 10.82
N THR A 198 6.75 9.21 10.80
CA THR A 198 8.14 9.16 11.29
C THR A 198 9.04 8.57 10.21
N LEU A 199 10.07 9.31 9.81
CA LEU A 199 11.08 8.91 8.83
C LEU A 199 12.43 8.82 9.54
N VAL A 200 13.03 7.63 9.58
CA VAL A 200 14.30 7.36 10.28
C VAL A 200 15.24 6.65 9.33
N ASN A 201 16.41 7.22 9.10
CA ASN A 201 17.43 6.69 8.19
C ASN A 201 16.82 6.31 6.82
N SER A 202 15.90 7.14 6.33
CA SER A 202 15.10 6.88 5.13
C SER A 202 15.28 8.02 4.14
N ASP A 203 15.37 7.70 2.85
CA ASP A 203 15.72 8.68 1.84
C ASP A 203 14.87 8.58 0.58
N ASN A 204 14.86 9.70 -0.18
CA ASN A 204 14.29 9.79 -1.53
C ASN A 204 12.78 9.52 -1.54
N GLY A 205 11.99 10.47 -1.10
CA GLY A 205 10.56 10.27 -1.03
C GLY A 205 9.72 11.51 -1.30
N ILE A 206 8.43 11.28 -1.37
CA ILE A 206 7.40 12.31 -1.52
C ILE A 206 6.42 12.18 -0.35
N VAL A 207 6.15 13.30 0.31
CA VAL A 207 5.08 13.42 1.30
C VAL A 207 4.19 14.57 0.84
N SER A 208 3.08 14.25 0.21
CA SER A 208 2.24 15.28 -0.43
C SER A 208 0.76 15.08 -0.23
N LEU A 209 0.02 16.19 -0.19
CA LEU A 209 -1.45 16.19 -0.14
C LEU A 209 -2.03 15.42 1.06
N ASN A 210 -1.27 15.22 2.14
CA ASN A 210 -1.77 14.56 3.34
C ASN A 210 -2.42 15.56 4.30
N SER A 211 -3.42 15.08 5.03
CA SER A 211 -3.97 15.78 6.21
C SER A 211 -3.43 15.11 7.46
N ILE A 212 -2.60 15.80 8.24
CA ILE A 212 -1.90 15.23 9.41
C ILE A 212 -2.24 16.10 10.63
N THR A 213 -3.02 15.56 11.56
CA THR A 213 -3.54 16.37 12.67
C THR A 213 -3.53 15.64 14.01
N GLU A 214 -3.58 16.42 15.10
CA GLU A 214 -3.80 15.93 16.46
C GLU A 214 -2.82 14.83 16.89
N SER A 215 -1.54 14.98 16.52
CA SER A 215 -0.47 14.04 16.85
C SER A 215 0.64 14.72 17.64
N GLY A 216 1.57 13.98 18.19
CA GLY A 216 2.76 14.55 18.83
C GLY A 216 3.57 15.34 17.80
N ASN A 217 4.31 14.67 16.93
CA ASN A 217 4.81 15.31 15.70
C ASN A 217 3.85 14.98 14.55
N GLY A 218 3.51 15.97 13.73
CA GLY A 218 2.77 15.70 12.49
C GLY A 218 3.64 14.87 11.55
N LEU A 219 4.74 15.46 11.08
CA LEU A 219 5.80 14.80 10.31
C LEU A 219 7.13 14.94 11.05
N TYR A 220 7.77 13.82 11.37
CA TYR A 220 9.12 13.77 11.93
C TYR A 220 10.10 13.17 10.92
N ILE A 221 11.19 13.90 10.64
CA ILE A 221 12.30 13.48 9.78
C ILE A 221 13.56 13.51 10.64
N ASP A 222 14.25 12.39 10.80
CA ASP A 222 15.47 12.32 11.60
C ASP A 222 16.68 12.94 10.89
N SER A 223 17.82 13.01 11.59
CA SER A 223 19.05 13.60 11.06
C SER A 223 19.74 12.76 9.98
N GLN A 224 19.32 11.54 9.77
CA GLN A 224 19.88 10.61 8.80
C GLN A 224 18.98 10.44 7.56
N SER A 225 17.83 11.12 7.56
CA SER A 225 16.84 11.06 6.47
C SER A 225 16.92 12.32 5.62
N GLY A 226 16.81 12.15 4.30
CA GLY A 226 16.90 13.28 3.37
C GLY A 226 16.31 13.04 1.99
N ASN A 227 16.44 14.05 1.12
CA ASN A 227 15.92 14.02 -0.24
C ASN A 227 14.40 13.81 -0.32
N TYR A 228 13.66 14.33 0.66
CA TYR A 228 12.20 14.34 0.64
C TYR A 228 11.67 15.60 -0.04
N ASN A 229 10.64 15.41 -0.85
CA ASN A 229 9.79 16.49 -1.35
C ASN A 229 8.51 16.51 -0.50
N VAL A 230 8.43 17.48 0.42
CA VAL A 230 7.30 17.66 1.34
C VAL A 230 6.46 18.83 0.86
N ASN A 231 5.31 18.57 0.26
CA ASN A 231 4.53 19.62 -0.37
C ASN A 231 3.01 19.46 -0.24
N PHE A 232 2.31 20.57 -0.26
CA PHE A 232 0.84 20.63 -0.25
C PHE A 232 0.18 19.85 0.90
N ASN A 233 0.87 19.62 2.02
CA ASN A 233 0.28 18.96 3.17
C ASN A 233 -0.47 19.95 4.06
N ASN A 234 -1.54 19.48 4.69
CA ASN A 234 -2.23 20.17 5.75
C ASN A 234 -1.84 19.56 7.10
N VAL A 235 -0.86 20.15 7.78
CA VAL A 235 -0.27 19.62 9.01
C VAL A 235 -0.58 20.58 10.14
N LEU A 236 -1.61 20.31 10.93
CA LEU A 236 -2.15 21.24 11.91
C LEU A 236 -2.49 20.55 13.24
N LEU A 237 -2.50 21.32 14.31
CA LEU A 237 -2.91 20.86 15.63
C LEU A 237 -2.03 19.74 16.20
N ASN A 238 -0.79 19.62 15.73
CA ASN A 238 0.20 18.73 16.31
C ASN A 238 1.06 19.51 17.34
N THR A 239 1.79 18.81 18.20
CA THR A 239 2.72 19.50 19.11
C THR A 239 3.81 20.23 18.29
N ILE A 240 4.35 19.56 17.28
CA ILE A 240 5.17 20.16 16.22
C ILE A 240 4.62 19.64 14.90
N ASP A 241 4.23 20.53 14.01
CA ASP A 241 3.60 20.10 12.76
C ASP A 241 4.62 19.44 11.82
N ILE A 242 5.74 20.09 11.55
CA ILE A 242 6.84 19.52 10.77
C ILE A 242 8.15 19.66 11.56
N ASN A 243 8.78 18.54 11.87
CA ASN A 243 10.03 18.47 12.62
C ASN A 243 11.12 17.76 11.82
N ASN A 244 12.08 18.51 11.30
CA ASN A 244 13.29 17.95 10.70
C ASN A 244 14.43 18.07 11.72
N ALA A 245 14.82 16.96 12.30
CA ALA A 245 15.72 16.89 13.44
C ALA A 245 17.21 16.93 13.07
N ASN A 246 17.59 17.26 11.83
CA ASN A 246 19.01 17.35 11.44
C ASN A 246 19.70 18.65 11.90
N GLY A 247 18.97 19.58 12.48
CA GLY A 247 19.51 20.83 13.01
C GLY A 247 19.96 21.85 11.98
N LEU A 248 19.76 21.60 10.69
CA LEU A 248 20.16 22.49 9.61
C LEU A 248 18.99 23.42 9.20
N PRO A 249 19.27 24.63 8.69
CA PRO A 249 18.26 25.49 8.12
C PRO A 249 17.49 24.83 6.97
N VAL A 250 16.26 25.26 6.74
CA VAL A 250 15.34 24.69 5.74
C VAL A 250 15.93 24.58 4.33
N ASN A 251 16.77 25.54 3.94
CA ASN A 251 17.39 25.60 2.60
C ASN A 251 18.65 24.75 2.46
N SER A 252 19.07 24.06 3.49
CA SER A 252 20.31 23.24 3.51
C SER A 252 20.15 21.91 4.23
N ASN A 253 18.94 21.53 4.60
CA ASN A 253 18.66 20.30 5.35
C ASN A 253 18.42 19.07 4.48
N GLY A 254 18.64 19.16 3.17
CA GLY A 254 18.52 18.04 2.24
C GLY A 254 17.10 17.71 1.79
N ASN A 255 16.09 18.44 2.27
CA ASN A 255 14.71 18.26 1.88
C ASN A 255 14.15 19.51 1.24
N THR A 256 13.08 19.40 0.47
CA THR A 256 12.33 20.53 -0.08
C THR A 256 10.96 20.63 0.55
N TYR A 257 10.52 21.86 0.83
CA TYR A 257 9.23 22.14 1.46
C TYR A 257 8.50 23.20 0.65
N ASP A 258 7.32 22.86 0.16
CA ASP A 258 6.52 23.81 -0.61
C ASP A 258 5.02 23.68 -0.28
N GLN A 259 4.34 24.82 -0.14
CA GLN A 259 2.89 24.89 0.03
C GLN A 259 2.34 24.03 1.19
N ASN A 260 3.11 23.79 2.26
CA ASN A 260 2.58 23.11 3.44
C ASN A 260 1.84 24.09 4.34
N ASN A 261 0.57 23.83 4.60
CA ASN A 261 -0.21 24.56 5.58
C ASN A 261 0.08 24.00 6.98
N CYS A 262 0.90 24.69 7.75
CA CYS A 262 1.26 24.30 9.11
C CYS A 262 1.54 25.54 9.97
N MET A 263 1.52 25.40 11.30
CA MET A 263 1.73 26.50 12.24
C MET A 263 3.09 26.43 12.93
N ALA A 264 3.60 25.26 13.22
CA ALA A 264 4.82 25.03 13.96
C ALA A 264 5.79 24.13 13.20
N SER A 265 6.96 24.64 12.84
CA SER A 265 8.02 23.84 12.23
C SER A 265 9.37 24.03 12.91
N ASN A 266 10.17 22.97 12.94
CA ASN A 266 11.55 22.95 13.40
C ASN A 266 12.46 22.30 12.34
N PRO A 267 13.37 23.05 11.68
CA PRO A 267 13.54 24.51 11.77
C PRO A 267 12.31 25.29 11.24
N SER A 268 12.27 26.58 11.51
CA SER A 268 11.22 27.46 10.94
C SER A 268 11.39 27.59 9.42
N GLY A 269 10.27 27.88 8.71
CA GLY A 269 10.29 28.12 7.26
C GLY A 269 9.82 26.93 6.41
N MET A 270 9.32 25.86 7.02
CA MET A 270 8.72 24.73 6.29
C MET A 270 7.21 24.90 6.05
N CYS A 271 6.60 25.94 6.65
CA CYS A 271 5.18 26.27 6.53
C CYS A 271 4.96 27.49 5.63
N ILE A 272 3.83 27.56 4.94
CA ILE A 272 3.45 28.74 4.15
C ILE A 272 3.37 29.97 5.05
N GLY A 273 4.05 31.06 4.68
CA GLY A 273 3.96 32.36 5.34
C GLY A 273 4.56 32.44 6.75
N LYS A 274 5.42 31.47 7.10
CA LYS A 274 6.06 31.40 8.42
C LYS A 274 7.58 31.38 8.29
#